data_7ac2ce5005f5a9a871776d9430072731
#
_entry.id   7ac2ce5005f5a9a871776d9430072731
#
_cell.length_a   1.000
_cell.length_b   1.000
_cell.length_c   1.000
_cell.angle_alpha   90.00
_cell.angle_beta   90.00
_cell.angle_gamma   90.00
#
_symmetry.space_group_name_H-M   'P 1'
#
loop_
_entity.id
_entity.type
_entity.pdbx_description
1 polymer ?
#
loop_
_entity_poly.entity_id
_entity_poly.type
_entity_poly.pdbx_seq_one_letter_code
_entity_poly.pdbx_strand_id
1 'polypeptide(L)'
;KPTPSASPFAERSIDELFDPATLHTFEFAVAESDLQFLDSDPTAEEYVPATMTFDGETIDVGLRYKGSIGAFVGCVDGPNLFDPSGAKSCTKLSMKVKINWNDGDDEFFGVRKLQLHSMNLDPSQLRERVGYYLLREMGVAAPRSTHARVVVNDEFVGLFALIENIDGRFTRANFNDGTGNLYKEVWPFTASGTLTDEAVSLDSLRTNEGDEGVNASL
;
A
#
# COMPACT_ATOMS: atom_id res chain seq x y z
N LYS A 1 -1.37 -30.69 13.77
CA LYS A 1 -1.27 -29.62 12.78
C LYS A 1 0.10 -29.73 12.13
N PRO A 2 0.23 -29.71 10.82
CA PRO A 2 1.55 -29.56 10.21
C PRO A 2 2.17 -28.25 10.69
N THR A 3 3.46 -28.27 10.99
CA THR A 3 4.23 -27.07 11.30
C THR A 3 4.12 -26.14 10.11
N PRO A 4 3.80 -24.84 10.29
CA PRO A 4 3.82 -23.92 9.17
C PRO A 4 5.21 -23.97 8.51
N SER A 5 5.25 -24.16 7.20
CA SER A 5 6.49 -24.01 6.43
C SER A 5 6.86 -22.52 6.52
N ALA A 6 8.08 -22.21 6.91
CA ALA A 6 8.55 -20.84 6.89
C ALA A 6 8.39 -20.28 5.47
N SER A 7 7.97 -19.01 5.36
CA SER A 7 7.88 -18.32 4.07
C SER A 7 9.20 -18.47 3.30
N PRO A 8 9.18 -18.80 1.99
CA PRO A 8 10.39 -18.92 1.17
C PRO A 8 11.19 -17.60 1.12
N PHE A 9 10.60 -16.50 1.57
CA PHE A 9 11.19 -15.17 1.57
C PHE A 9 11.65 -14.69 2.96
N ALA A 10 11.53 -15.52 4.01
CA ALA A 10 11.78 -15.12 5.41
C ALA A 10 13.23 -14.66 5.67
N GLU A 11 14.21 -15.17 4.90
CA GLU A 11 15.62 -14.82 5.05
C GLU A 11 16.07 -13.69 4.12
N ARG A 12 15.22 -13.21 3.21
CA ARG A 12 15.57 -12.16 2.25
C ARG A 12 15.42 -10.77 2.87
N SER A 13 16.28 -9.85 2.42
CA SER A 13 16.35 -8.50 2.98
C SER A 13 15.39 -7.53 2.27
N ILE A 14 14.78 -6.65 3.03
CA ILE A 14 14.01 -5.54 2.49
C ILE A 14 14.84 -4.60 1.58
N ASP A 15 16.15 -4.54 1.76
CA ASP A 15 17.02 -3.74 0.90
C ASP A 15 17.11 -4.33 -0.49
N GLU A 16 17.02 -5.66 -0.62
CA GLU A 16 16.91 -6.35 -1.90
C GLU A 16 15.58 -6.02 -2.59
N LEU A 17 14.47 -6.03 -1.84
CA LEU A 17 13.14 -5.69 -2.36
C LEU A 17 13.08 -4.26 -2.92
N PHE A 18 13.77 -3.33 -2.27
CA PHE A 18 13.79 -1.92 -2.66
C PHE A 18 15.09 -1.49 -3.35
N ASP A 19 15.87 -2.43 -3.89
CA ASP A 19 17.04 -2.10 -4.71
C ASP A 19 16.62 -1.25 -5.93
N PRO A 20 17.12 -0.02 -6.05
CA PRO A 20 16.74 0.87 -7.15
C PRO A 20 17.21 0.40 -8.53
N ALA A 21 18.15 -0.54 -8.60
CA ALA A 21 18.66 -1.09 -9.86
C ALA A 21 17.83 -2.30 -10.34
N THR A 22 16.95 -2.83 -9.49
CA THR A 22 16.17 -4.04 -9.78
C THR A 22 14.74 -3.70 -10.12
N LEU A 23 14.22 -4.29 -11.21
CA LEU A 23 12.81 -4.23 -11.60
C LEU A 23 12.15 -5.58 -11.32
N HIS A 24 11.46 -5.65 -10.21
CA HIS A 24 10.72 -6.85 -9.80
C HIS A 24 9.44 -7.06 -10.62
N THR A 25 9.02 -8.32 -10.73
CA THR A 25 7.72 -8.70 -11.28
C THR A 25 6.90 -9.38 -10.19
N PHE A 26 5.68 -8.92 -9.98
CA PHE A 26 4.68 -9.52 -9.12
C PHE A 26 3.56 -10.06 -9.99
N GLU A 27 3.29 -11.36 -9.88
CA GLU A 27 2.22 -12.02 -10.60
C GLU A 27 1.13 -12.44 -9.61
N PHE A 28 -0.09 -11.99 -9.84
CA PHE A 28 -1.23 -12.30 -8.98
C PHE A 28 -2.22 -13.18 -9.74
N ALA A 29 -2.61 -14.31 -9.14
CA ALA A 29 -3.76 -15.06 -9.58
C ALA A 29 -4.92 -14.82 -8.62
N VAL A 30 -6.02 -14.33 -9.15
CA VAL A 30 -7.25 -13.95 -8.43
C VAL A 30 -8.42 -14.66 -9.08
N ALA A 31 -9.32 -15.25 -8.28
CA ALA A 31 -10.53 -15.85 -8.83
C ALA A 31 -11.34 -14.77 -9.58
N GLU A 32 -11.93 -15.16 -10.71
CA GLU A 32 -12.68 -14.24 -11.57
C GLU A 32 -13.81 -13.52 -10.80
N SER A 33 -14.52 -14.23 -9.92
CA SER A 33 -15.57 -13.65 -9.06
C SER A 33 -15.02 -12.59 -8.10
N ASP A 34 -13.81 -12.81 -7.56
CA ASP A 34 -13.18 -11.90 -6.62
C ASP A 34 -12.62 -10.66 -7.34
N LEU A 35 -12.09 -10.83 -8.55
CA LEU A 35 -11.67 -9.71 -9.38
C LEU A 35 -12.87 -8.85 -9.80
N GLN A 36 -13.99 -9.48 -10.19
CA GLN A 36 -15.24 -8.78 -10.49
C GLN A 36 -15.79 -8.04 -9.26
N PHE A 37 -15.69 -8.64 -8.06
CA PHE A 37 -16.06 -7.98 -6.81
C PHE A 37 -15.22 -6.72 -6.58
N LEU A 38 -13.87 -6.83 -6.68
CA LEU A 38 -12.98 -5.68 -6.56
C LEU A 38 -13.30 -4.59 -7.59
N ASP A 39 -13.54 -4.98 -8.85
CA ASP A 39 -13.81 -4.03 -9.94
C ASP A 39 -15.19 -3.38 -9.83
N SER A 40 -16.14 -4.02 -9.15
CA SER A 40 -17.49 -3.47 -8.95
C SER A 40 -17.54 -2.32 -7.95
N ASP A 41 -16.69 -2.35 -6.92
CA ASP A 41 -16.52 -1.28 -5.93
C ASP A 41 -15.08 -1.19 -5.43
N PRO A 42 -14.18 -0.59 -6.20
CA PRO A 42 -12.76 -0.45 -5.82
C PRO A 42 -12.55 0.44 -4.59
N THR A 43 -13.57 1.23 -4.20
CA THR A 43 -13.50 2.17 -3.08
C THR A 43 -13.84 1.51 -1.74
N ALA A 44 -14.47 0.34 -1.73
CA ALA A 44 -14.75 -0.44 -0.53
C ALA A 44 -13.49 -0.84 0.24
N GLU A 45 -12.35 -0.90 -0.48
CA GLU A 45 -11.04 -1.28 0.08
C GLU A 45 -11.06 -2.64 0.79
N GLU A 46 -11.91 -3.56 0.35
CA GLU A 46 -12.02 -4.90 0.90
C GLU A 46 -11.00 -5.86 0.28
N TYR A 47 -10.43 -6.73 1.11
CA TYR A 47 -9.47 -7.74 0.66
C TYR A 47 -10.17 -8.97 0.11
N VAL A 48 -9.64 -9.49 -1.00
CA VAL A 48 -9.99 -10.80 -1.54
C VAL A 48 -8.80 -11.74 -1.48
N PRO A 49 -9.02 -13.07 -1.45
CA PRO A 49 -7.96 -14.05 -1.57
C PRO A 49 -7.27 -13.96 -2.93
N ALA A 50 -5.96 -14.08 -2.94
CA ALA A 50 -5.15 -14.19 -4.14
C ALA A 50 -3.91 -15.03 -3.87
N THR A 51 -3.25 -15.52 -4.91
CA THR A 51 -1.88 -16.00 -4.81
C THR A 51 -0.94 -15.01 -5.48
N MET A 52 0.23 -14.83 -4.91
CA MET A 52 1.28 -13.98 -5.44
C MET A 52 2.50 -14.83 -5.78
N THR A 53 2.92 -14.81 -7.04
CA THR A 53 4.15 -15.44 -7.50
C THR A 53 5.24 -14.37 -7.68
N PHE A 54 6.41 -14.65 -7.10
CA PHE A 54 7.59 -13.79 -7.14
C PHE A 54 8.84 -14.68 -7.20
N ASP A 55 9.73 -14.45 -8.17
CA ASP A 55 10.94 -15.24 -8.39
C ASP A 55 10.67 -16.78 -8.47
N GLY A 56 9.49 -17.16 -8.99
CA GLY A 56 9.09 -18.56 -9.14
C GLY A 56 8.49 -19.20 -7.90
N GLU A 57 8.48 -18.53 -6.77
CA GLU A 57 7.83 -18.98 -5.54
C GLU A 57 6.44 -18.35 -5.39
N THR A 58 5.48 -19.12 -4.88
CA THR A 58 4.08 -18.69 -4.75
C THR A 58 3.64 -18.72 -3.30
N ILE A 59 2.98 -17.64 -2.87
CA ILE A 59 2.40 -17.51 -1.53
C ILE A 59 0.95 -17.01 -1.60
N ASP A 60 0.15 -17.39 -0.61
CA ASP A 60 -1.21 -16.88 -0.45
C ASP A 60 -1.18 -15.47 0.14
N VAL A 61 -1.97 -14.57 -0.43
CA VAL A 61 -2.04 -13.17 -0.01
C VAL A 61 -3.47 -12.66 -0.03
N GLY A 62 -3.73 -11.59 0.70
CA GLY A 62 -4.91 -10.76 0.50
C GLY A 62 -4.61 -9.63 -0.47
N LEU A 63 -5.43 -9.44 -1.49
CA LEU A 63 -5.30 -8.38 -2.47
C LEU A 63 -6.51 -7.44 -2.39
N ARG A 64 -6.28 -6.13 -2.48
CA ARG A 64 -7.34 -5.13 -2.63
C ARG A 64 -6.87 -3.94 -3.44
N TYR A 65 -7.81 -3.19 -3.97
CA TYR A 65 -7.51 -1.84 -4.41
C TYR A 65 -7.30 -0.92 -3.21
N LYS A 66 -6.61 0.18 -3.45
CA LYS A 66 -6.37 1.20 -2.44
C LYS A 66 -6.36 2.57 -3.10
N GLY A 67 -6.73 3.53 -2.32
CA GLY A 67 -6.64 4.91 -2.76
C GLY A 67 -7.13 5.86 -1.69
N SER A 68 -6.91 7.09 -1.97
CA SER A 68 -7.56 8.22 -1.34
C SER A 68 -8.01 9.11 -2.48
N ILE A 69 -8.58 10.23 -2.21
CA ILE A 69 -9.27 11.11 -3.17
C ILE A 69 -8.60 11.18 -4.55
N GLY A 70 -7.33 11.43 -4.65
CA GLY A 70 -6.67 11.54 -5.95
C GLY A 70 -6.46 10.22 -6.70
N ALA A 71 -6.48 9.09 -6.00
CA ALA A 71 -6.11 7.80 -6.57
C ALA A 71 -7.18 7.21 -7.49
N PHE A 72 -8.45 7.58 -7.27
CA PHE A 72 -9.59 7.09 -8.05
C PHE A 72 -9.96 8.01 -9.22
N VAL A 73 -9.31 9.16 -9.37
CA VAL A 73 -9.59 10.09 -10.48
C VAL A 73 -9.37 9.40 -11.83
N GLY A 74 -10.41 9.42 -12.66
CA GLY A 74 -10.41 8.75 -13.97
C GLY A 74 -10.44 7.22 -13.91
N CYS A 75 -10.73 6.66 -12.72
CA CYS A 75 -10.83 5.22 -12.52
C CYS A 75 -12.21 4.76 -12.02
N VAL A 76 -13.04 5.65 -11.51
CA VAL A 76 -14.42 5.39 -11.11
C VAL A 76 -15.31 6.53 -11.60
N ASP A 77 -16.57 6.23 -11.82
CA ASP A 77 -17.54 7.18 -12.39
C ASP A 77 -18.32 7.96 -11.32
N GLY A 78 -17.89 7.92 -10.08
CA GLY A 78 -18.58 8.53 -8.96
C GLY A 78 -18.76 10.05 -9.07
N PRO A 79 -19.75 10.60 -8.33
CA PRO A 79 -20.26 11.95 -8.58
C PRO A 79 -19.27 13.06 -8.26
N ASN A 80 -18.26 12.81 -7.49
CA ASN A 80 -17.25 13.83 -7.18
C ASN A 80 -15.91 13.24 -6.72
N LEU A 81 -14.89 14.10 -6.75
CA LEU A 81 -13.51 13.78 -6.39
C LEU A 81 -13.36 13.36 -4.91
N PHE A 82 -14.23 13.84 -4.03
CA PHE A 82 -14.14 13.64 -2.59
C PHE A 82 -14.95 12.44 -2.09
N ASP A 83 -15.82 11.91 -2.95
CA ASP A 83 -16.66 10.75 -2.67
C ASP A 83 -16.67 9.84 -3.91
N PRO A 84 -15.51 9.22 -4.22
CA PRO A 84 -15.40 8.34 -5.36
C PRO A 84 -16.26 7.09 -5.14
N SER A 85 -17.00 6.68 -6.16
CA SER A 85 -17.86 5.50 -6.12
C SER A 85 -18.08 4.92 -7.52
N GLY A 86 -18.67 3.75 -7.58
CA GLY A 86 -18.95 3.07 -8.84
C GLY A 86 -17.86 2.10 -9.27
N ALA A 87 -18.14 1.39 -10.35
CA ALA A 87 -17.23 0.38 -10.87
C ALA A 87 -15.94 0.98 -11.45
N LYS A 88 -14.89 0.17 -11.40
CA LYS A 88 -13.58 0.52 -11.99
C LYS A 88 -13.70 0.62 -13.51
N SER A 89 -13.26 1.74 -14.05
CA SER A 89 -13.25 2.03 -15.50
C SER A 89 -11.83 2.14 -16.08
N CYS A 90 -10.79 2.25 -15.24
CA CYS A 90 -9.40 2.33 -15.70
C CYS A 90 -8.75 0.93 -15.76
N THR A 91 -7.70 0.81 -16.56
CA THR A 91 -6.92 -0.44 -16.64
C THR A 91 -6.07 -0.70 -15.40
N LYS A 92 -5.59 0.35 -14.73
CA LYS A 92 -4.61 0.28 -13.66
C LYS A 92 -5.05 1.11 -12.47
N LEU A 93 -5.18 0.47 -11.30
CA LEU A 93 -5.51 1.12 -10.04
C LEU A 93 -4.53 0.67 -8.96
N SER A 94 -4.21 1.54 -8.00
CA SER A 94 -3.29 1.22 -6.91
C SER A 94 -3.80 0.05 -6.08
N MET A 95 -2.87 -0.83 -5.68
CA MET A 95 -3.19 -2.05 -4.93
C MET A 95 -2.46 -2.10 -3.60
N LYS A 96 -3.04 -2.82 -2.67
CA LYS A 96 -2.41 -3.20 -1.40
C LYS A 96 -2.45 -4.72 -1.26
N VAL A 97 -1.29 -5.29 -0.95
CA VAL A 97 -1.12 -6.71 -0.72
C VAL A 97 -0.92 -6.95 0.77
N LYS A 98 -1.66 -7.88 1.34
CA LYS A 98 -1.51 -8.34 2.72
C LYS A 98 -0.85 -9.70 2.69
N ILE A 99 0.42 -9.77 3.09
CA ILE A 99 1.23 -11.00 3.09
C ILE A 99 0.74 -11.96 4.17
N ASN A 100 0.56 -11.47 5.38
CA ASN A 100 0.05 -12.25 6.50
C ASN A 100 -1.46 -12.50 6.39
N TRP A 101 -1.90 -13.04 5.23
CA TRP A 101 -3.31 -13.28 4.95
C TRP A 101 -3.89 -14.45 5.75
N ASN A 102 -3.20 -15.58 5.71
CA ASN A 102 -3.62 -16.82 6.38
C ASN A 102 -2.94 -17.00 7.75
N ASP A 103 -1.72 -16.48 7.92
CA ASP A 103 -0.96 -16.53 9.16
C ASP A 103 -0.47 -15.14 9.54
N GLY A 104 -0.72 -14.73 10.79
CA GLY A 104 -0.33 -13.42 11.30
C GLY A 104 1.17 -13.16 11.30
N ASP A 105 1.98 -14.21 11.25
CA ASP A 105 3.45 -14.14 11.32
C ASP A 105 4.14 -14.22 9.96
N ASP A 106 3.40 -14.45 8.87
CA ASP A 106 3.98 -14.50 7.52
C ASP A 106 4.58 -13.15 7.12
N GLU A 107 5.80 -13.23 6.57
CA GLU A 107 6.54 -12.07 6.08
C GLU A 107 7.13 -12.33 4.68
N PHE A 108 7.23 -11.27 3.90
CA PHE A 108 7.85 -11.23 2.59
C PHE A 108 8.96 -10.18 2.61
N PHE A 109 10.22 -10.58 2.56
CA PHE A 109 11.36 -9.67 2.76
C PHE A 109 11.28 -8.85 4.06
N GLY A 110 10.75 -9.44 5.13
CA GLY A 110 10.55 -8.77 6.40
C GLY A 110 9.40 -7.75 6.42
N VAL A 111 8.51 -7.73 5.42
CA VAL A 111 7.31 -6.89 5.40
C VAL A 111 6.04 -7.74 5.38
N ARG A 112 4.98 -7.21 5.99
CA ARG A 112 3.65 -7.86 6.04
C ARG A 112 2.66 -7.24 5.06
N LYS A 113 3.02 -6.13 4.43
CA LYS A 113 2.17 -5.43 3.46
C LYS A 113 3.02 -4.80 2.37
N LEU A 114 2.55 -4.90 1.12
CA LEU A 114 3.11 -4.17 -0.01
C LEU A 114 2.12 -3.12 -0.50
N GLN A 115 2.65 -2.02 -1.00
CA GLN A 115 1.87 -0.98 -1.65
C GLN A 115 2.37 -0.82 -3.08
N LEU A 116 1.47 -1.02 -4.02
CA LEU A 116 1.69 -0.87 -5.45
C LEU A 116 0.86 0.32 -5.94
N HIS A 117 1.53 1.46 -6.15
CA HIS A 117 0.86 2.67 -6.58
C HIS A 117 0.81 2.74 -8.10
N SER A 118 -0.37 2.98 -8.63
CA SER A 118 -0.62 3.00 -10.08
C SER A 118 0.02 4.16 -10.82
N MET A 119 0.36 5.24 -10.13
CA MET A 119 0.95 6.47 -10.71
C MET A 119 0.11 7.08 -11.85
N ASN A 120 -1.22 6.90 -11.86
CA ASN A 120 -2.08 7.33 -12.96
C ASN A 120 -2.03 8.83 -13.25
N LEU A 121 -1.79 9.65 -12.22
CA LEU A 121 -1.66 11.10 -12.32
C LEU A 121 -0.22 11.58 -12.45
N ASP A 122 0.72 10.66 -12.70
CA ASP A 122 2.13 10.96 -12.90
C ASP A 122 2.62 10.48 -14.27
N PRO A 123 2.59 11.32 -15.28
CA PRO A 123 3.08 10.96 -16.63
C PRO A 123 4.57 10.56 -16.65
N SER A 124 5.37 11.06 -15.69
CA SER A 124 6.78 10.70 -15.58
C SER A 124 6.98 9.31 -14.95
N GLN A 125 6.01 8.85 -14.17
CA GLN A 125 6.08 7.65 -13.32
C GLN A 125 7.29 7.65 -12.35
N LEU A 126 7.79 8.82 -11.98
CA LEU A 126 9.00 9.02 -11.17
C LEU A 126 8.77 9.84 -9.90
N ARG A 127 7.62 10.53 -9.75
CA ARG A 127 7.43 11.47 -8.63
C ARG A 127 7.65 10.84 -7.27
N GLU A 128 7.04 9.69 -7.00
CA GLU A 128 7.18 9.02 -5.71
C GLU A 128 8.62 8.53 -5.50
N ARG A 129 9.22 7.92 -6.52
CA ARG A 129 10.59 7.43 -6.44
C ARG A 129 11.59 8.55 -6.18
N VAL A 130 11.54 9.61 -6.96
CA VAL A 130 12.45 10.75 -6.84
C VAL A 130 12.15 11.55 -5.57
N GLY A 131 10.88 11.80 -5.27
CA GLY A 131 10.47 12.55 -4.08
C GLY A 131 10.93 11.87 -2.78
N TYR A 132 10.66 10.58 -2.62
CA TYR A 132 11.12 9.84 -1.43
C TYR A 132 12.65 9.70 -1.37
N TYR A 133 13.31 9.54 -2.50
CA TYR A 133 14.77 9.55 -2.55
C TYR A 133 15.33 10.88 -2.02
N LEU A 134 14.87 12.00 -2.55
CA LEU A 134 15.33 13.33 -2.12
C LEU A 134 15.06 13.59 -0.63
N LEU A 135 13.91 13.20 -0.12
CA LEU A 135 13.59 13.35 1.31
C LEU A 135 14.60 12.58 2.17
N ARG A 136 14.93 11.33 1.82
CA ARG A 136 15.95 10.55 2.55
C ARG A 136 17.34 11.17 2.47
N GLU A 137 17.77 11.67 1.29
CA GLU A 137 19.04 12.38 1.14
C GLU A 137 19.10 13.66 1.99
N MET A 138 17.96 14.26 2.26
CA MET A 138 17.83 15.42 3.16
C MET A 138 17.73 15.03 4.64
N GLY A 139 17.83 13.76 4.99
CA GLY A 139 17.74 13.26 6.37
C GLY A 139 16.30 13.18 6.91
N VAL A 140 15.30 13.29 6.05
CA VAL A 140 13.89 13.10 6.42
C VAL A 140 13.53 11.63 6.29
N ALA A 141 12.96 11.02 7.34
CA ALA A 141 12.44 9.66 7.28
C ALA A 141 11.34 9.58 6.22
N ALA A 142 11.59 8.85 5.14
CA ALA A 142 10.67 8.68 4.03
C ALA A 142 10.72 7.24 3.49
N PRO A 143 9.59 6.72 2.96
CA PRO A 143 9.50 5.37 2.44
C PRO A 143 10.55 5.09 1.35
N ARG A 144 11.03 3.85 1.29
CA ARG A 144 11.75 3.37 0.10
C ARG A 144 10.76 3.20 -1.05
N SER A 145 11.23 3.42 -2.26
CA SER A 145 10.42 3.26 -3.46
C SER A 145 11.27 2.76 -4.62
N THR A 146 10.73 1.77 -5.33
CA THR A 146 11.26 1.29 -6.60
C THR A 146 10.11 1.03 -7.57
N HIS A 147 10.41 0.60 -8.79
CA HIS A 147 9.38 0.19 -9.74
C HIS A 147 9.14 -1.32 -9.67
N ALA A 148 7.91 -1.72 -9.98
CA ALA A 148 7.52 -3.10 -10.12
C ALA A 148 6.61 -3.30 -11.34
N ARG A 149 6.80 -4.42 -12.04
CA ARG A 149 5.87 -4.91 -13.05
C ARG A 149 4.76 -5.69 -12.33
N VAL A 150 3.53 -5.47 -12.70
CA VAL A 150 2.39 -6.19 -12.14
C VAL A 150 1.65 -6.93 -13.24
N VAL A 151 1.43 -8.21 -13.00
CA VAL A 151 0.63 -9.11 -13.84
C VAL A 151 -0.53 -9.61 -12.98
N VAL A 152 -1.73 -9.64 -13.51
CA VAL A 152 -2.92 -10.20 -12.85
C VAL A 152 -3.60 -11.16 -13.81
N ASN A 153 -3.79 -12.43 -13.41
CA ASN A 153 -4.36 -13.48 -14.22
C ASN A 153 -3.70 -13.57 -15.62
N ASP A 154 -2.36 -13.62 -15.64
CA ASP A 154 -1.51 -13.69 -16.83
C ASP A 154 -1.53 -12.41 -17.72
N GLU A 155 -2.31 -11.39 -17.35
CA GLU A 155 -2.35 -10.13 -18.09
C GLU A 155 -1.43 -9.08 -17.47
N PHE A 156 -0.56 -8.47 -18.28
CA PHE A 156 0.30 -7.36 -17.83
C PHE A 156 -0.51 -6.10 -17.59
N VAL A 157 -0.71 -5.76 -16.33
CA VAL A 157 -1.47 -4.57 -15.90
C VAL A 157 -0.66 -3.29 -16.07
N GLY A 158 0.64 -3.34 -15.81
CA GLY A 158 1.49 -2.16 -15.99
C GLY A 158 2.69 -2.08 -15.05
N LEU A 159 3.35 -0.91 -15.13
CA LEU A 159 4.41 -0.52 -14.21
C LEU A 159 3.80 0.24 -13.02
N PHE A 160 4.17 -0.17 -11.81
CA PHE A 160 3.73 0.42 -10.54
C PHE A 160 4.92 0.95 -9.75
N ALA A 161 4.70 1.93 -8.90
CA ALA A 161 5.65 2.23 -7.84
C ALA A 161 5.40 1.26 -6.67
N LEU A 162 6.41 0.46 -6.34
CA LEU A 162 6.45 -0.33 -5.11
C LEU A 162 6.91 0.59 -4.00
N ILE A 163 6.06 0.80 -3.00
CA ILE A 163 6.30 1.75 -1.91
C ILE A 163 6.35 1.00 -0.58
N GLU A 164 7.35 1.31 0.24
CA GLU A 164 7.45 0.82 1.61
C GLU A 164 6.24 1.26 2.42
N ASN A 165 5.61 0.31 3.13
CA ASN A 165 4.50 0.65 4.01
C ASN A 165 5.02 1.39 5.24
N ILE A 166 4.46 2.56 5.52
CA ILE A 166 4.76 3.29 6.76
C ILE A 166 3.94 2.65 7.88
N ASP A 167 4.60 1.88 8.74
CA ASP A 167 4.04 1.15 9.87
C ASP A 167 5.08 1.02 10.99
N GLY A 168 4.81 0.22 12.03
CA GLY A 168 5.72 0.03 13.16
C GLY A 168 7.11 -0.50 12.75
N ARG A 169 7.24 -1.24 11.65
CA ARG A 169 8.54 -1.64 11.12
C ARG A 169 9.32 -0.43 10.57
N PHE A 170 8.64 0.43 9.82
CA PHE A 170 9.23 1.67 9.31
C PHE A 170 9.69 2.58 10.45
N THR A 171 8.88 2.75 11.49
CA THR A 171 9.26 3.58 12.65
C THR A 171 10.48 3.02 13.36
N ARG A 172 10.52 1.70 13.60
CA ARG A 172 11.67 1.04 14.22
C ARG A 172 12.96 1.13 13.39
N ALA A 173 12.83 1.18 12.07
CA ALA A 173 13.99 1.30 11.18
C ALA A 173 14.53 2.73 11.06
N ASN A 174 13.72 3.76 11.30
CA ASN A 174 14.07 5.15 11.02
C ASN A 174 14.21 6.03 12.28
N PHE A 175 13.78 5.59 13.45
CA PHE A 175 13.82 6.39 14.68
C PHE A 175 14.51 5.62 15.81
N ASN A 176 15.24 6.33 16.67
CA ASN A 176 15.93 5.73 17.84
C ASN A 176 14.97 5.04 18.81
N ASP A 177 13.80 5.64 19.03
CA ASP A 177 12.65 5.01 19.68
C ASP A 177 11.53 4.84 18.64
N GLY A 178 11.57 3.70 17.97
CA GLY A 178 10.59 3.35 16.95
C GLY A 178 9.34 2.66 17.49
N THR A 179 9.18 2.57 18.82
CA THR A 179 8.03 1.92 19.47
C THR A 179 6.88 2.89 19.76
N GLY A 180 7.10 4.18 19.54
CA GLY A 180 6.08 5.21 19.70
C GLY A 180 4.95 5.12 18.67
N ASN A 181 3.87 5.82 18.96
CA ASN A 181 2.72 5.87 18.05
C ASN A 181 3.06 6.58 16.74
N LEU A 182 2.58 6.02 15.64
CA LEU A 182 2.61 6.63 14.34
C LEU A 182 1.22 7.18 14.00
N TYR A 183 1.11 8.49 13.97
CA TYR A 183 -0.12 9.16 13.58
C TYR A 183 -0.12 9.42 12.07
N LYS A 184 -1.21 9.06 11.41
CA LYS A 184 -1.42 9.31 9.99
C LYS A 184 -2.66 10.16 9.84
N GLU A 185 -2.47 11.34 9.28
CA GLU A 185 -3.59 12.17 8.91
C GLU A 185 -4.29 11.57 7.69
N VAL A 186 -5.59 11.36 7.81
CA VAL A 186 -6.39 10.78 6.73
C VAL A 186 -6.96 11.89 5.85
N TRP A 187 -7.32 13.04 6.44
CA TRP A 187 -7.92 14.15 5.73
C TRP A 187 -7.77 15.49 6.47
N PRO A 188 -6.90 16.38 5.98
CA PRO A 188 -6.67 17.66 6.62
C PRO A 188 -7.65 18.76 6.19
N PHE A 189 -8.66 18.44 5.37
CA PHE A 189 -9.54 19.45 4.79
C PHE A 189 -10.97 19.30 5.28
N THR A 190 -11.60 20.43 5.61
CA THR A 190 -13.06 20.48 5.77
C THR A 190 -13.75 20.28 4.41
N ALA A 191 -15.06 20.03 4.44
CA ALA A 191 -15.88 19.96 3.22
C ALA A 191 -15.80 21.25 2.35
N SER A 192 -15.37 22.36 2.93
CA SER A 192 -15.11 23.63 2.22
C SER A 192 -13.73 23.73 1.58
N GLY A 193 -12.86 22.70 1.77
CA GLY A 193 -11.48 22.71 1.26
C GLY A 193 -10.53 23.65 2.04
N THR A 194 -10.95 24.15 3.19
CA THR A 194 -10.13 25.03 4.03
C THR A 194 -9.42 24.22 5.09
N LEU A 195 -8.10 24.40 5.21
CA LEU A 195 -7.31 23.85 6.30
C LEU A 195 -7.62 24.70 7.55
N THR A 196 -8.26 24.09 8.54
CA THR A 196 -8.53 24.73 9.84
C THR A 196 -8.02 23.84 10.96
N ASP A 197 -7.76 24.41 12.13
CA ASP A 197 -7.38 23.64 13.33
C ASP A 197 -8.46 22.60 13.70
N GLU A 198 -9.70 22.85 13.32
CA GLU A 198 -10.83 21.91 13.49
C GLU A 198 -10.85 20.78 12.46
N ALA A 199 -10.21 20.97 11.28
CA ALA A 199 -10.12 19.94 10.25
C ALA A 199 -9.10 18.85 10.63
N VAL A 200 -8.13 19.17 11.48
CA VAL A 200 -7.19 18.21 12.08
C VAL A 200 -7.82 17.74 13.39
N SER A 201 -8.93 17.04 13.31
CA SER A 201 -9.49 16.41 14.50
C SER A 201 -8.68 15.16 14.86
N LEU A 202 -8.61 14.83 16.16
CA LEU A 202 -7.98 13.58 16.62
C LEU A 202 -8.61 12.35 15.95
N ASP A 203 -9.88 12.45 15.55
CA ASP A 203 -10.61 11.40 14.83
C ASP A 203 -10.10 11.17 13.40
N SER A 204 -9.43 12.17 12.80
CA SER A 204 -8.81 12.05 11.47
C SER A 204 -7.42 11.41 11.54
N LEU A 205 -6.79 11.36 12.70
CA LEU A 205 -5.50 10.75 12.94
C LEU A 205 -5.67 9.26 13.20
N ARG A 206 -4.81 8.45 12.58
CA ARG A 206 -4.77 7.01 12.82
C ARG A 206 -3.41 6.62 13.36
N THR A 207 -3.41 5.84 14.44
CA THR A 207 -2.20 5.20 14.96
C THR A 207 -2.07 3.78 14.39
N ASN A 208 -0.86 3.32 14.19
CA ASN A 208 -0.60 1.94 13.79
C ASN A 208 -0.03 1.07 14.93
N GLU A 209 0.31 1.67 16.05
CA GLU A 209 0.72 0.99 17.28
C GLU A 209 -0.32 1.31 18.36
N GLY A 210 -1.18 0.43 18.58
CA GLY A 210 -2.17 0.09 19.51
C GLY A 210 -2.93 0.90 20.40
N ASP A 211 -2.60 1.70 21.28
CA ASP A 211 -3.50 2.06 22.38
C ASP A 211 -4.32 3.33 22.10
N GLU A 212 -5.64 3.16 21.93
CA GLU A 212 -6.59 4.27 21.73
C GLU A 212 -6.59 5.29 22.89
N GLY A 213 -6.07 4.89 24.08
CA GLY A 213 -6.00 5.76 25.25
C GLY A 213 -4.93 6.86 25.19
N VAL A 214 -3.98 6.80 24.27
CA VAL A 214 -2.88 7.78 24.18
C VAL A 214 -3.26 9.00 23.37
N ASN A 215 -4.36 8.99 22.65
CA ASN A 215 -4.85 10.11 21.85
C ASN A 215 -5.32 11.32 22.68
N ALA A 216 -5.50 11.14 23.99
CA ALA A 216 -6.06 12.16 24.86
C ALA A 216 -5.03 13.17 25.42
N SER A 217 -3.75 13.11 25.01
CA SER A 217 -2.67 13.90 25.62
C SER A 217 -1.83 14.73 24.61
N LEU A 218 -2.36 14.99 23.43
CA LEU A 218 -1.76 15.94 22.49
C LEU A 218 -2.34 17.34 22.66
#